data_3c833e4d618d9115f1f68623e23c7ddf
#
_entry.id   3c833e4d618d9115f1f68623e23c7ddf
#
_cell.length_a   1.000
_cell.length_b   1.000
_cell.length_c   1.000
_cell.angle_alpha   90.00
_cell.angle_beta   90.00
_cell.angle_gamma   90.00
#
_symmetry.space_group_name_H-M   'P 1'
#
loop_
_entity.id
_entity.type
_entity.pdbx_description
1 polymer ?
#
loop_
_entity_poly.entity_id
_entity_poly.type
_entity_poly.pdbx_seq_one_letter_code
_entity_poly.pdbx_strand_id
1 'polypeptide(L)' 'MKVKIELNTMTDVNEFVKLVSTVSAPVHLVSDGLRVSAKSLLGAIYTMEWEEIWCECDTDIYNKIEKFVV' A
#
# COMPACT_ATOMS: atom_id res chain seq x y z
N MET A 1 -12.36 0.19 0.69
CA MET A 1 -11.85 0.92 -0.50
C MET A 1 -10.77 0.11 -1.21
N LYS A 2 -10.61 0.35 -2.48
CA LYS A 2 -9.53 -0.24 -3.27
C LYS A 2 -9.11 0.79 -4.31
N VAL A 3 -7.86 1.25 -4.22
CA VAL A 3 -7.33 2.27 -5.11
C VAL A 3 -5.96 1.89 -5.62
N LYS A 4 -5.65 2.33 -6.83
CA LYS A 4 -4.35 2.08 -7.43
C LYS A 4 -3.33 3.08 -6.89
N ILE A 5 -2.16 2.60 -6.51
CA ILE A 5 -1.09 3.44 -5.97
C ILE A 5 0.22 3.17 -6.69
N GLU A 6 1.19 4.06 -6.50
CA GLU A 6 2.56 3.87 -6.96
C GLU A 6 3.53 4.05 -5.81
N LEU A 7 4.51 3.16 -5.74
CA LEU A 7 5.62 3.23 -4.80
C LEU A 7 6.90 3.13 -5.64
N ASN A 8 7.49 4.27 -5.95
CA ASN A 8 8.59 4.35 -6.90
C ASN A 8 9.99 4.30 -6.30
N THR A 9 10.11 4.61 -5.00
CA THR A 9 11.39 4.64 -4.31
C THR A 9 11.27 3.98 -2.95
N MET A 10 12.42 3.66 -2.35
CA MET A 10 12.42 3.14 -0.97
C MET A 10 11.90 4.17 0.01
N THR A 11 12.10 5.45 -0.26
CA THR A 11 11.53 6.52 0.57
C THR A 11 10.01 6.46 0.54
N ASP A 12 9.42 6.26 -0.65
CA ASP A 12 7.98 6.10 -0.80
C ASP A 12 7.46 4.91 -0.01
N VAL A 13 8.16 3.78 -0.11
CA VAL A 13 7.77 2.55 0.61
C VAL A 13 7.79 2.77 2.11
N ASN A 14 8.87 3.35 2.63
CA ASN A 14 8.99 3.61 4.07
C ASN A 14 7.89 4.55 4.55
N GLU A 15 7.64 5.62 3.82
CA GLU A 15 6.62 6.59 4.17
C GLU A 15 5.22 5.95 4.14
N PHE A 16 4.94 5.20 3.10
CA PHE A 16 3.64 4.52 2.94
C PHE A 16 3.39 3.56 4.11
N VAL A 17 4.36 2.71 4.43
CA VAL A 17 4.23 1.75 5.52
C VAL A 17 3.98 2.46 6.85
N LYS A 18 4.68 3.56 7.11
CA LYS A 18 4.46 4.36 8.33
C LYS A 18 3.05 4.90 8.40
N LEU A 19 2.54 5.42 7.30
CA LEU A 19 1.19 6.00 7.25
C LEU A 19 0.12 4.95 7.50
N VAL A 20 0.18 3.81 6.81
CA VAL A 20 -0.84 2.77 6.96
C VAL A 20 -0.71 2.03 8.29
N SER A 21 0.45 2.04 8.90
CA SER A 21 0.65 1.42 10.22
C SER A 21 -0.11 2.13 11.33
N THR A 22 -0.55 3.37 11.10
CA THR A 22 -1.38 4.10 12.06
C THR A 22 -2.85 3.72 11.97
N VAL A 23 -3.23 2.94 10.96
CA VAL A 23 -4.61 2.49 10.77
C VAL A 23 -4.80 1.19 11.54
N SER A 24 -5.86 1.09 12.34
CA SER A 24 -6.13 -0.13 13.12
C SER A 24 -6.65 -1.28 12.27
N ALA A 25 -7.34 -0.98 11.17
CA ALA A 25 -7.85 -2.01 10.27
C ALA A 25 -6.72 -2.64 9.44
N PRO A 26 -6.86 -3.90 9.01
CA PRO A 26 -5.91 -4.48 8.07
C PRO A 26 -5.87 -3.72 6.75
N VAL A 27 -4.67 -3.53 6.20
CA VAL A 27 -4.47 -2.89 4.90
C VAL A 27 -3.62 -3.85 4.07
N HIS A 28 -4.05 -4.11 2.84
CA HIS A 28 -3.35 -5.03 1.95
C HIS A 28 -2.96 -4.35 0.64
N LEU A 29 -1.86 -4.82 0.07
CA LEU A 29 -1.47 -4.49 -1.28
C LEU A 29 -1.73 -5.73 -2.14
N VAL A 30 -2.46 -5.55 -3.22
CA VAL A 30 -2.89 -6.68 -4.05
C VAL A 30 -2.61 -6.40 -5.52
N SER A 31 -2.35 -7.46 -6.25
CA SER A 31 -2.21 -7.43 -7.70
C SER A 31 -2.27 -8.86 -8.22
N ASP A 32 -3.15 -9.09 -9.19
CA ASP A 32 -3.13 -10.30 -10.02
C ASP A 32 -2.91 -11.60 -9.24
N GLY A 33 -3.70 -11.81 -8.18
CA GLY A 33 -3.61 -13.02 -7.35
C GLY A 33 -2.58 -12.94 -6.23
N LEU A 34 -1.80 -11.86 -6.16
CA LEU A 34 -0.84 -11.64 -5.09
C LEU A 34 -1.46 -10.73 -4.03
N ARG A 35 -1.13 -10.98 -2.77
CA ARG A 35 -1.67 -10.21 -1.65
C ARG A 35 -0.64 -10.18 -0.52
N VAL A 36 -0.27 -8.99 -0.08
CA VAL A 36 0.66 -8.81 1.04
C VAL A 36 0.11 -7.78 2.01
N SER A 37 0.57 -7.82 3.26
CA SER A 37 0.19 -6.79 4.22
C SER A 37 0.91 -5.48 3.89
N ALA A 38 0.15 -4.39 3.79
CA ALA A 38 0.72 -3.07 3.57
C ALA A 38 1.49 -2.56 4.78
N LYS A 39 1.29 -3.17 5.94
CA LYS A 39 2.00 -2.82 7.17
C LYS A 39 3.34 -3.55 7.30
N SER A 40 3.61 -4.49 6.40
CA SER A 40 4.88 -5.21 6.34
C SER A 40 5.83 -4.49 5.41
N LEU A 41 6.96 -4.04 5.95
CA LEU A 41 7.98 -3.37 5.13
C LEU A 41 8.47 -4.29 4.02
N LEU A 42 8.74 -5.56 4.35
CA LEU A 42 9.19 -6.52 3.35
C LEU A 42 8.12 -6.77 2.28
N GLY A 43 6.85 -6.87 2.70
CA GLY A 43 5.75 -7.03 1.76
C GLY A 43 5.64 -5.84 0.82
N ALA A 44 5.75 -4.63 1.35
CA ALA A 44 5.67 -3.41 0.54
C ALA A 44 6.85 -3.31 -0.43
N ILE A 45 8.05 -3.66 0.01
CA ILE A 45 9.23 -3.69 -0.86
C ILE A 45 9.03 -4.66 -2.02
N TYR A 46 8.45 -5.82 -1.73
CA TYR A 46 8.18 -6.83 -2.75
C TYR A 46 7.28 -6.29 -3.86
N THR A 47 6.30 -5.43 -3.50
CA THR A 47 5.36 -4.89 -4.48
C THR A 47 6.02 -3.96 -5.50
N MET A 48 7.22 -3.47 -5.23
CA MET A 48 7.91 -2.59 -6.17
C MET A 48 8.24 -3.29 -7.49
N GLU A 49 8.21 -4.62 -7.51
CA GLU A 49 8.43 -5.41 -8.71
C GLU A 49 7.14 -5.68 -9.49
N TRP A 50 5.99 -5.33 -8.93
CA TRP A 50 4.69 -5.53 -9.59
C TRP A 50 4.45 -4.46 -10.63
N GLU A 51 3.71 -4.81 -11.70
CA GLU A 51 3.31 -3.83 -12.71
C GLU A 51 2.29 -2.85 -12.16
N GLU A 52 1.40 -3.33 -11.29
CA GLU A 52 0.37 -2.51 -10.66
C GLU A 52 0.29 -2.86 -9.19
N ILE A 53 -0.03 -1.87 -8.38
CA ILE A 53 -0.24 -2.06 -6.94
C ILE A 53 -1.60 -1.47 -6.60
N TRP A 54 -2.48 -2.28 -5.99
CA TRP A 54 -3.77 -1.82 -5.49
C TRP A 54 -3.77 -1.88 -3.97
N CYS A 55 -4.15 -0.76 -3.34
CA CYS A 55 -4.28 -0.69 -1.90
C CYS A 55 -5.72 -0.99 -1.52
N GLU A 56 -5.92 -2.00 -0.69
CA GLU A 56 -7.24 -2.47 -0.29
C GLU A 56 -7.40 -2.39 1.22
N CYS A 57 -8.50 -1.80 1.67
CA CYS A 57 -8.82 -1.66 3.08
C CYS A 57 -10.33 -1.54 3.23
N ASP A 58 -10.90 -2.15 4.27
CA ASP A 58 -12.34 -2.05 4.53
C ASP A 58 -12.74 -0.63 4.97
N THR A 59 -11.81 0.09 5.60
CA THR A 59 -12.03 1.47 6.02
C THR A 59 -11.51 2.41 4.93
N ASP A 60 -12.17 3.56 4.76
CA ASP A 60 -11.70 4.57 3.82
C ASP A 60 -10.50 5.30 4.42
N ILE A 61 -9.33 5.03 3.89
CA ILE A 61 -8.07 5.64 4.32
C ILE A 61 -7.47 6.53 3.23
N TYR A 62 -8.28 6.91 2.23
CA TYR A 62 -7.80 7.69 1.09
C TYR A 62 -6.97 8.91 1.50
N ASN A 63 -7.45 9.67 2.48
CA ASN A 63 -6.76 10.89 2.92
C ASN A 63 -5.35 10.63 3.46
N LYS A 64 -5.11 9.45 4.01
CA LYS A 64 -3.77 9.10 4.52
C LYS A 64 -2.80 8.76 3.40
N ILE A 65 -3.30 8.18 2.30
CA ILE A 65 -2.46 7.62 1.24
C ILE A 65 -2.58 8.38 -0.07
N GLU A 66 -3.32 9.48 -0.08
CA GLU A 66 -3.60 10.27 -1.29
C GLU A 66 -2.36 10.58 -2.11
N LYS A 67 -1.25 10.86 -1.44
CA LYS A 67 0.03 11.17 -2.07
C LYS A 67 0.49 10.08 -3.04
N PHE A 68 0.13 8.84 -2.79
CA PHE A 68 0.57 7.68 -3.58
C PHE A 68 -0.48 7.22 -4.60
N VAL A 69 -1.68 7.78 -4.57
CA VAL A 69 -2.77 7.37 -5.46
C VAL A 69 -2.54 7.91 -6.86
N VAL A 70 -2.77 7.06 -7.85
CA VAL A 70 -2.60 7.41 -9.27
C VAL A 70 -3.89 7.28 -10.04
#